data_ab8e4a07f48623b42272512e240537ca
#
_entry.id   ab8e4a07f48623b42272512e240537ca
#
_cell.length_a   1.000
_cell.length_b   1.000
_cell.length_c   1.000
_cell.angle_alpha   90.00
_cell.angle_beta   90.00
_cell.angle_gamma   90.00
#
_symmetry.space_group_name_H-M   'P 1'
#
loop_
_entity.id
_entity.type
_entity.pdbx_description
1 polymer ?
#
loop_
_entity_poly.entity_id
_entity_poly.type
_entity_poly.pdbx_seq_one_letter_code
_entity_poly.pdbx_strand_id
1 'polypeptide(L)'
;MRSLIEQKVTIPISFRARSCEQITLTQTQNYTWRLSVTGGVEKPRYIVIAFQTDKSDDQEQNPAIFDNLQLINAYVTLNSERFPTSDIITNFATNDYVKLYDIFDSFKKEYYGIDSLVGGTQVNFPAFKTLFPILVFNV
;
A
#
# COMPACT_ATOMS: atom_id res chain seq x y z
N MET A 1 -29.20 -7.55 20.60
CA MET A 1 -27.89 -8.06 21.04
C MET A 1 -27.96 -8.97 22.28
N ARG A 2 -28.60 -8.59 23.37
CA ARG A 2 -28.79 -9.46 24.56
C ARG A 2 -29.38 -10.86 24.24
N SER A 3 -30.44 -10.94 23.43
CA SER A 3 -31.08 -12.20 23.09
C SER A 3 -30.17 -13.19 22.35
N LEU A 4 -29.24 -12.73 21.53
CA LEU A 4 -28.29 -13.59 20.81
C LEU A 4 -27.24 -14.19 21.74
N ILE A 5 -26.83 -13.44 22.77
CA ILE A 5 -25.88 -13.93 23.77
C ILE A 5 -26.52 -14.99 24.65
N GLU A 6 -27.78 -14.80 25.03
CA GLU A 6 -28.55 -15.78 25.83
C GLU A 6 -28.78 -17.10 25.08
N GLN A 7 -28.92 -17.04 23.76
CA GLN A 7 -29.08 -18.22 22.90
C GLN A 7 -27.78 -18.95 22.58
N LYS A 8 -26.61 -18.50 23.10
CA LYS A 8 -25.28 -19.06 22.81
C LYS A 8 -24.96 -19.15 21.32
N VAL A 9 -25.46 -18.22 20.52
CA VAL A 9 -25.19 -18.16 19.09
C VAL A 9 -23.78 -17.59 18.90
N THR A 10 -22.96 -18.20 18.05
CA THR A 10 -21.65 -17.70 17.67
C THR A 10 -21.80 -16.40 16.90
N ILE A 11 -21.26 -15.32 17.43
CA ILE A 11 -21.27 -13.99 16.78
C ILE A 11 -19.94 -13.84 16.06
N PRO A 12 -19.89 -13.84 14.71
CA PRO A 12 -18.66 -13.58 13.98
C PRO A 12 -18.26 -12.12 14.14
N ILE A 13 -17.03 -11.89 14.55
CA ILE A 13 -16.44 -10.55 14.66
C ILE A 13 -15.31 -10.46 13.65
N SER A 14 -15.44 -9.55 12.68
CA SER A 14 -14.39 -9.26 11.72
C SER A 14 -13.61 -8.02 12.13
N PHE A 15 -12.30 -8.10 12.12
CA PHE A 15 -11.42 -6.97 12.38
C PHE A 15 -10.27 -6.95 11.37
N ARG A 16 -9.64 -5.77 11.22
CA ARG A 16 -8.47 -5.59 10.38
C ARG A 16 -7.27 -5.36 11.27
N ALA A 17 -6.25 -6.21 11.14
CA ALA A 17 -4.95 -6.01 11.76
C ALA A 17 -4.03 -5.27 10.77
N ARG A 18 -3.10 -4.48 11.28
CA ARG A 18 -2.05 -3.81 10.52
C ARG A 18 -0.74 -4.01 11.24
N SER A 19 0.31 -4.29 10.49
CA SER A 19 1.69 -4.22 10.97
C SER A 19 2.46 -3.24 10.09
N CYS A 20 3.43 -2.57 10.65
CA CYS A 20 4.29 -1.64 9.93
C CYS A 20 5.74 -2.00 10.19
N GLU A 21 6.53 -2.11 9.14
CA GLU A 21 7.96 -2.30 9.20
C GLU A 21 8.64 -1.15 8.46
N GLN A 22 9.79 -0.73 8.93
CA GLN A 22 10.58 0.31 8.31
C GLN A 22 12.01 -0.19 8.08
N ILE A 23 12.58 0.18 6.95
CA ILE A 23 13.95 -0.13 6.60
C ILE A 23 14.60 1.07 5.94
N THR A 24 15.90 1.25 6.18
CA THR A 24 16.70 2.24 5.48
C THR A 24 17.19 1.65 4.16
N LEU A 25 16.82 2.30 3.05
CA LEU A 25 17.30 1.95 1.72
C LEU A 25 18.69 2.57 1.50
N THR A 26 19.59 1.76 0.97
CA THR A 26 20.86 2.27 0.44
C THR A 26 20.65 2.79 -0.99
N GLN A 27 21.53 3.69 -1.44
CA GLN A 27 21.50 4.21 -2.82
C GLN A 27 21.91 3.12 -3.81
N THR A 28 20.98 2.25 -4.18
CA THR A 28 21.18 1.17 -5.15
C THR A 28 20.09 1.20 -6.21
N GLN A 29 20.40 0.76 -7.42
CA GLN A 29 19.42 0.68 -8.51
C GLN A 29 18.38 -0.43 -8.30
N ASN A 30 18.76 -1.50 -7.58
CA ASN A 30 17.87 -2.62 -7.30
C ASN A 30 17.96 -2.95 -5.81
N TYR A 31 16.81 -3.15 -5.19
CA TYR A 31 16.72 -3.50 -3.79
C TYR A 31 15.70 -4.62 -3.56
N THR A 32 16.10 -5.60 -2.76
CA THR A 32 15.22 -6.67 -2.32
C THR A 32 15.05 -6.62 -0.82
N TRP A 33 13.83 -6.47 -0.35
CA TRP A 33 13.48 -6.46 1.05
C TRP A 33 12.72 -7.72 1.42
N ARG A 34 13.25 -8.46 2.40
CA ARG A 34 12.53 -9.58 3.00
C ARG A 34 11.69 -9.06 4.15
N LEU A 35 10.38 -9.03 3.97
CA LEU A 35 9.44 -8.71 5.03
C LEU A 35 9.39 -9.84 6.05
N SER A 36 9.48 -9.51 7.33
CA SER A 36 9.26 -10.45 8.43
C SER A 36 7.77 -10.51 8.74
N VAL A 37 7.06 -11.44 8.13
CA VAL A 37 5.68 -11.72 8.55
C VAL A 37 5.74 -12.42 9.89
N THR A 38 5.66 -11.66 10.97
CA THR A 38 5.71 -12.20 12.33
C THR A 38 4.49 -13.03 12.65
N GLY A 39 4.77 -14.30 13.01
CA GLY A 39 3.86 -15.07 13.82
C GLY A 39 2.75 -15.78 13.12
N GLY A 40 3.05 -16.79 12.29
CA GLY A 40 2.15 -17.92 11.99
C GLY A 40 0.73 -17.56 11.54
N VAL A 41 0.52 -16.33 11.15
CA VAL A 41 -0.75 -15.72 10.96
C VAL A 41 -1.02 -15.55 9.46
N GLU A 42 -2.22 -15.52 9.16
CA GLU A 42 -2.90 -15.40 7.91
C GLU A 42 -2.16 -14.58 6.85
N LYS A 43 -2.27 -15.02 5.61
CA LYS A 43 -1.82 -14.31 4.42
C LYS A 43 -2.29 -12.84 4.47
N PRO A 44 -1.39 -11.85 4.33
CA PRO A 44 -1.82 -10.47 4.24
C PRO A 44 -2.70 -10.29 3.00
N ARG A 45 -3.72 -9.47 3.10
CA ARG A 45 -4.57 -9.13 1.95
C ARG A 45 -3.95 -8.02 1.10
N TYR A 46 -3.31 -7.07 1.76
CA TYR A 46 -2.66 -5.94 1.10
C TYR A 46 -1.28 -5.71 1.69
N ILE A 47 -0.33 -5.39 0.81
CA ILE A 47 0.98 -4.86 1.18
C ILE A 47 1.04 -3.45 0.62
N VAL A 48 1.28 -2.48 1.49
CA VAL A 48 1.36 -1.06 1.14
C VAL A 48 2.78 -0.57 1.40
N ILE A 49 3.40 0.02 0.38
CA ILE A 49 4.78 0.50 0.46
C ILE A 49 4.80 1.99 0.09
N ALA A 50 5.50 2.78 0.89
CA ALA A 50 5.76 4.19 0.65
C ALA A 50 7.20 4.53 0.98
N PHE A 51 7.76 5.52 0.31
CA PHE A 51 9.16 5.94 0.47
C PHE A 51 9.24 7.33 1.06
N GLN A 52 10.25 7.57 1.87
CA GLN A 52 10.58 8.88 2.43
C GLN A 52 12.08 9.11 2.33
N THR A 53 12.48 10.33 1.99
CA THR A 53 13.88 10.76 1.91
C THR A 53 14.15 11.78 3.02
N ASP A 54 15.07 11.46 3.92
CA ASP A 54 15.60 12.35 4.97
C ASP A 54 14.54 13.09 5.82
N LYS A 55 13.40 12.44 6.11
CA LYS A 55 12.29 13.05 6.86
C LYS A 55 12.17 12.61 8.30
N SER A 56 12.94 11.60 8.75
CA SER A 56 12.73 10.97 10.05
C SER A 56 13.11 11.84 11.24
N ASP A 57 13.99 12.81 11.09
CA ASP A 57 14.44 13.69 12.17
C ASP A 57 14.45 15.16 11.77
N ASP A 58 13.82 15.50 10.66
CA ASP A 58 13.75 16.85 10.14
C ASP A 58 12.39 17.48 10.43
N GLN A 59 12.36 18.44 11.36
CA GLN A 59 11.14 19.14 11.74
C GLN A 59 10.62 20.12 10.66
N GLU A 60 11.45 20.46 9.68
CA GLU A 60 11.06 21.33 8.56
C GLU A 60 10.35 20.54 7.45
N GLN A 61 10.48 19.20 7.46
CA GLN A 61 9.87 18.32 6.48
C GLN A 61 8.51 17.78 6.95
N ASN A 62 7.57 17.70 6.03
CA ASN A 62 6.29 17.10 6.33
C ASN A 62 6.36 15.56 6.21
N PRO A 63 6.24 14.80 7.30
CA PRO A 63 6.34 13.33 7.27
C PRO A 63 5.14 12.67 6.56
N ALA A 64 4.06 13.39 6.27
CA ALA A 64 2.91 12.87 5.56
C ALA A 64 3.08 12.90 4.02
N ILE A 65 4.17 13.49 3.52
CA ILE A 65 4.48 13.52 2.10
C ILE A 65 5.47 12.40 1.79
N PHE A 66 5.16 11.60 0.79
CA PHE A 66 6.01 10.50 0.33
C PHE A 66 6.74 10.86 -0.97
N ASP A 67 7.79 10.11 -1.28
CA ASP A 67 8.66 10.36 -2.42
C ASP A 67 8.54 9.23 -3.45
N ASN A 68 8.56 9.57 -4.73
CA ASN A 68 8.43 8.58 -5.80
C ASN A 68 9.74 7.86 -6.14
N LEU A 69 10.89 8.36 -5.65
CA LEU A 69 12.25 7.84 -5.88
C LEU A 69 12.57 7.54 -7.36
N GLN A 70 11.82 8.11 -8.30
CA GLN A 70 11.90 7.75 -9.73
C GLN A 70 11.81 6.23 -9.96
N LEU A 71 10.96 5.57 -9.17
CA LEU A 71 10.76 4.13 -9.23
C LEU A 71 10.38 3.71 -10.64
N ILE A 72 11.01 2.64 -11.14
CA ILE A 72 10.75 2.11 -12.48
C ILE A 72 9.82 0.90 -12.41
N ASN A 73 10.01 0.03 -11.42
CA ASN A 73 9.20 -1.19 -11.25
C ASN A 73 9.24 -1.63 -9.80
N ALA A 74 8.17 -2.26 -9.35
CA ALA A 74 8.10 -2.93 -8.06
C ALA A 74 7.17 -4.14 -8.10
N TYR A 75 7.51 -5.15 -7.34
CA TYR A 75 6.69 -6.34 -7.16
C TYR A 75 6.95 -6.96 -5.80
N VAL A 76 6.02 -7.77 -5.36
CA VAL A 76 6.13 -8.58 -4.14
C VAL A 76 6.07 -10.06 -4.53
N THR A 77 6.85 -10.88 -3.85
CA THR A 77 6.77 -12.34 -3.97
C THR A 77 6.28 -12.92 -2.66
N LEU A 78 5.21 -13.68 -2.70
CA LEU A 78 4.63 -14.38 -1.57
C LEU A 78 4.45 -15.86 -1.93
N ASN A 79 5.04 -16.76 -1.14
CA ASN A 79 4.98 -18.21 -1.40
C ASN A 79 5.36 -18.61 -2.84
N SER A 80 6.41 -17.97 -3.39
CA SER A 80 6.88 -18.14 -4.77
C SER A 80 5.93 -17.62 -5.86
N GLU A 81 4.83 -16.98 -5.49
CA GLU A 81 3.93 -16.31 -6.41
C GLU A 81 4.22 -14.81 -6.44
N ARG A 82 4.24 -14.22 -7.63
CA ARG A 82 4.57 -12.80 -7.84
C ARG A 82 3.32 -11.95 -7.96
N PHE A 83 3.31 -10.81 -7.26
CA PHE A 83 2.24 -9.81 -7.27
C PHE A 83 2.80 -8.42 -7.64
N PRO A 84 2.26 -7.74 -8.65
CA PRO A 84 1.34 -8.28 -9.64
C PRO A 84 2.05 -9.26 -10.59
N THR A 85 1.27 -10.07 -11.29
CA THR A 85 1.79 -11.01 -12.31
C THR A 85 2.45 -10.31 -13.49
N SER A 86 2.02 -9.10 -13.82
CA SER A 86 2.61 -8.24 -14.86
C SER A 86 3.36 -7.08 -14.24
N ASP A 87 4.45 -6.64 -14.86
CA ASP A 87 5.23 -5.50 -14.40
C ASP A 87 4.40 -4.21 -14.30
N ILE A 88 4.66 -3.47 -13.22
CA ILE A 88 4.21 -2.10 -13.07
C ILE A 88 5.38 -1.21 -13.49
N ILE A 89 5.51 -0.99 -14.80
CA ILE A 89 6.54 -0.09 -15.30
C ILE A 89 6.06 1.34 -15.13
N THR A 90 6.88 2.16 -14.49
CA THR A 90 6.59 3.58 -14.23
C THR A 90 7.72 4.47 -14.70
N ASN A 91 7.37 5.67 -15.11
CA ASN A 91 8.32 6.75 -15.38
C ASN A 91 7.72 8.07 -14.90
N PHE A 92 8.12 8.50 -13.73
CA PHE A 92 7.60 9.73 -13.13
C PHE A 92 8.08 11.00 -13.85
N ALA A 93 9.19 10.95 -14.57
CA ALA A 93 9.65 12.10 -15.35
C ALA A 93 8.73 12.39 -16.55
N THR A 94 8.25 11.35 -17.23
CA THR A 94 7.34 11.46 -18.38
C THR A 94 5.87 11.37 -18.01
N ASN A 95 5.54 11.32 -16.70
CA ASN A 95 4.19 11.12 -16.16
C ASN A 95 3.53 9.78 -16.55
N ASP A 96 4.33 8.76 -16.81
CA ASP A 96 3.85 7.40 -17.07
C ASP A 96 3.76 6.60 -15.76
N TYR A 97 2.69 6.84 -14.99
CA TYR A 97 2.39 6.15 -13.72
C TYR A 97 0.88 5.89 -13.55
N VAL A 98 0.14 5.90 -14.66
CA VAL A 98 -1.32 5.70 -14.67
C VAL A 98 -1.72 4.39 -14.00
N LYS A 99 -1.03 3.30 -14.33
CA LYS A 99 -1.32 1.98 -13.78
C LYS A 99 -1.16 1.95 -12.25
N LEU A 100 -0.12 2.61 -11.74
CA LEU A 100 0.13 2.72 -10.30
C LEU A 100 -0.97 3.52 -9.60
N TYR A 101 -1.37 4.64 -10.20
CA TYR A 101 -2.46 5.46 -9.69
C TYR A 101 -3.80 4.72 -9.69
N ASP A 102 -4.11 3.96 -10.73
CA ASP A 102 -5.33 3.17 -10.82
C ASP A 102 -5.41 2.07 -9.74
N ILE A 103 -4.29 1.39 -9.48
CA ILE A 103 -4.19 0.41 -8.39
C ILE A 103 -4.44 1.08 -7.03
N PHE A 104 -3.88 2.26 -6.81
CA PHE A 104 -4.08 3.03 -5.58
C PHE A 104 -5.54 3.48 -5.41
N ASP A 105 -6.18 3.97 -6.47
CA ASP A 105 -7.59 4.37 -6.44
C ASP A 105 -8.51 3.18 -6.19
N SER A 106 -8.28 2.07 -6.87
CA SER A 106 -9.02 0.83 -6.69
C SER A 106 -8.90 0.28 -5.26
N PHE A 107 -7.69 0.29 -4.70
CA PHE A 107 -7.46 -0.10 -3.32
C PHE A 107 -8.30 0.74 -2.35
N LYS A 108 -8.34 2.05 -2.52
CA LYS A 108 -9.13 2.93 -1.64
C LYS A 108 -10.61 2.62 -1.71
N LYS A 109 -11.14 2.37 -2.90
CA LYS A 109 -12.54 1.96 -3.08
C LYS A 109 -12.85 0.66 -2.34
N GLU A 110 -12.05 -0.37 -2.55
CA GLU A 110 -12.23 -1.68 -1.92
C GLU A 110 -12.03 -1.62 -0.41
N TYR A 111 -11.00 -0.92 0.04
CA TYR A 111 -10.63 -0.88 1.45
C TYR A 111 -11.67 -0.15 2.30
N TYR A 112 -12.23 0.94 1.80
CA TYR A 112 -13.23 1.73 2.50
C TYR A 112 -14.67 1.37 2.12
N GLY A 113 -14.88 0.47 1.14
CA GLY A 113 -16.22 0.08 0.69
C GLY A 113 -16.95 1.23 -0.01
N ILE A 114 -16.22 2.06 -0.75
CA ILE A 114 -16.80 3.20 -1.46
C ILE A 114 -17.35 2.73 -2.79
N ASP A 115 -18.66 2.65 -2.90
CA ASP A 115 -19.37 2.35 -4.15
C ASP A 115 -19.76 3.66 -4.86
N SER A 116 -18.79 4.26 -5.55
CA SER A 116 -18.97 5.50 -6.30
C SER A 116 -18.26 5.42 -7.65
N LEU A 117 -18.94 5.92 -8.69
CA LEU A 117 -18.35 6.09 -10.03
C LEU A 117 -17.27 7.20 -10.05
N VAL A 118 -17.37 8.16 -9.14
CA VAL A 118 -16.35 9.18 -8.95
C VAL A 118 -15.29 8.62 -8.03
N GLY A 119 -14.03 8.67 -8.43
CA GLY A 119 -12.90 8.06 -7.76
C GLY A 119 -12.92 8.18 -6.24
N GLY A 120 -12.61 7.09 -5.57
CA GLY A 120 -12.61 7.00 -4.09
C GLY A 120 -11.53 7.83 -3.43
N THR A 121 -10.65 8.47 -4.19
CA THR A 121 -9.59 9.29 -3.65
C THR A 121 -9.86 10.76 -3.90
N GLN A 122 -9.60 11.58 -2.90
CA GLN A 122 -9.54 13.05 -3.06
C GLN A 122 -8.17 13.49 -3.63
N VAL A 123 -7.30 12.52 -3.92
CA VAL A 123 -5.98 12.76 -4.49
C VAL A 123 -6.08 12.69 -6.01
N ASN A 124 -5.90 13.82 -6.67
CA ASN A 124 -5.86 13.86 -8.13
C ASN A 124 -4.54 13.29 -8.68
N PHE A 125 -4.53 12.97 -9.96
CA PHE A 125 -3.38 12.34 -10.63
C PHE A 125 -2.05 13.11 -10.45
N PRO A 126 -1.96 14.45 -10.62
CA PRO A 126 -0.73 15.18 -10.34
C PRO A 126 -0.32 15.17 -8.86
N ALA A 127 -1.27 15.29 -7.93
CA ALA A 127 -0.99 15.27 -6.50
C ALA A 127 -0.51 13.88 -6.02
N PHE A 128 -0.96 12.81 -6.66
CA PHE A 128 -0.44 11.48 -6.39
C PHE A 128 1.07 11.41 -6.56
N LYS A 129 1.61 11.91 -7.67
CA LYS A 129 3.05 11.93 -7.97
C LYS A 129 3.87 12.67 -6.91
N THR A 130 3.35 13.78 -6.40
CA THR A 130 4.11 14.73 -5.56
C THR A 130 3.90 14.53 -4.06
N LEU A 131 2.77 13.95 -3.66
CA LEU A 131 2.39 13.85 -2.26
C LEU A 131 2.23 12.41 -1.79
N PHE A 132 1.69 11.53 -2.63
CA PHE A 132 1.27 10.19 -2.21
C PHE A 132 1.61 9.08 -3.20
N PRO A 133 2.85 8.97 -3.71
CA PRO A 133 3.23 7.89 -4.61
C PRO A 133 3.36 6.56 -3.83
N ILE A 134 2.22 5.99 -3.48
CA ILE A 134 2.09 4.80 -2.65
C ILE A 134 1.85 3.59 -3.55
N LEU A 135 2.65 2.54 -3.34
CA LEU A 135 2.45 1.26 -4.00
C LEU A 135 1.51 0.39 -3.17
N VAL A 136 0.59 -0.26 -3.83
CA VAL A 136 -0.33 -1.20 -3.19
C VAL A 136 -0.31 -2.51 -3.95
N PHE A 137 -0.15 -3.61 -3.21
CA PHE A 137 -0.20 -4.96 -3.75
C PHE A 137 -1.35 -5.71 -3.09
N ASN A 138 -2.27 -6.21 -3.89
CA ASN A 138 -3.30 -7.16 -3.47
C ASN A 138 -2.70 -8.56 -3.63
N VAL A 139 -2.51 -9.29 -2.53
CA VAL A 139 -1.74 -10.56 -2.47
C VAL A 139 -2.56 -11.74 -1.97
#